data_f7d0eae8122cf70df15facfc2374575b
#
_entry.id   f7d0eae8122cf70df15facfc2374575b
#
_cell.length_a   1.000
_cell.length_b   1.000
_cell.length_c   1.000
_cell.angle_alpha   90.00
_cell.angle_beta   90.00
_cell.angle_gamma   90.00
#
_symmetry.space_group_name_H-M   'P 1'
#
loop_
_entity.id
_entity.type
_entity.pdbx_description
1 polymer ?
#
loop_
_entity_poly.entity_id
_entity_poly.type
_entity_poly.pdbx_seq_one_letter_code
_entity_poly.pdbx_strand_id
1 'polypeptide(L)'
;TKALPHAGIGVKAYSWATSPLRRYTDLVNQWQIIACARHGKTAALAAPFKPKDADLFSIISSFDAAYSAYNGYQAGMERFWTLKYVEQNGITELNATVFKEGPGGSFLVRADELPLVFPVLGAQNLPRGARLKVKLGEVDEITLDLHGTVIERLDDPDDSSDDGPVEDSEDDEAVAGPIAIAVDVNEAETASPENPAP
;
A
#
# COMPACT_ATOMS: atom_id res chain seq x y z
N THR A 1 -15.46 7.40 11.21
CA THR A 1 -14.29 6.58 11.54
C THR A 1 -14.63 5.70 12.74
N LYS A 2 -14.38 4.41 12.67
CA LYS A 2 -14.55 3.49 13.80
C LYS A 2 -13.20 3.29 14.43
N ALA A 3 -13.12 3.24 15.77
CA ALA A 3 -11.92 2.79 16.45
C ALA A 3 -11.73 1.29 16.14
N LEU A 4 -10.64 0.95 15.47
CA LEU A 4 -10.30 -0.42 15.12
C LEU A 4 -9.13 -0.89 15.98
N PRO A 5 -9.04 -2.19 16.29
CA PRO A 5 -7.88 -2.74 16.97
C PRO A 5 -6.67 -2.72 16.00
N HIS A 6 -5.50 -2.53 16.57
CA HIS A 6 -4.23 -2.67 15.85
C HIS A 6 -3.53 -3.93 16.35
N ALA A 7 -3.51 -4.97 15.52
CA ALA A 7 -2.98 -6.27 15.89
C ALA A 7 -1.48 -6.23 16.22
N GLY A 8 -0.68 -5.53 15.41
CA GLY A 8 0.77 -5.48 15.56
C GLY A 8 1.27 -4.88 16.87
N ILE A 9 0.53 -3.93 17.47
CA ILE A 9 0.88 -3.36 18.80
C ILE A 9 -0.06 -3.83 19.90
N GLY A 10 -0.97 -4.76 19.62
CA GLY A 10 -1.83 -5.40 20.61
C GLY A 10 -2.85 -4.47 21.29
N VAL A 11 -3.21 -3.33 20.71
CA VAL A 11 -4.17 -2.40 21.31
C VAL A 11 -5.57 -2.55 20.72
N LYS A 12 -6.58 -2.36 21.56
CA LYS A 12 -7.99 -2.52 21.17
C LYS A 12 -8.52 -1.35 20.34
N ALA A 13 -7.88 -0.19 20.42
CA ALA A 13 -8.22 1.00 19.66
C ALA A 13 -6.94 1.77 19.36
N TYR A 14 -6.79 2.18 18.12
CA TYR A 14 -5.64 2.95 17.66
C TYR A 14 -6.09 4.23 16.98
N SER A 15 -5.30 5.28 17.12
CA SER A 15 -5.54 6.56 16.45
C SER A 15 -4.21 7.20 16.09
N TRP A 16 -4.11 7.70 14.88
CA TRP A 16 -2.95 8.46 14.44
C TRP A 16 -2.90 9.82 15.13
N ALA A 17 -1.82 10.10 15.86
CA ALA A 17 -1.63 11.36 16.55
C ALA A 17 -0.14 11.78 16.70
N THR A 18 0.78 11.01 16.12
CA THR A 18 2.22 11.13 16.39
C THR A 18 3.00 11.94 15.35
N SER A 19 2.40 12.23 14.20
CA SER A 19 3.10 12.93 13.10
C SER A 19 2.30 14.11 12.53
N PRO A 20 1.90 15.11 13.36
CA PRO A 20 0.99 16.19 12.93
C PRO A 20 1.58 17.13 11.87
N LEU A 21 2.90 17.16 11.70
CA LEU A 21 3.56 18.01 10.69
C LEU A 21 3.37 17.48 9.26
N ARG A 22 3.23 16.18 9.10
CA ARG A 22 3.10 15.54 7.76
C ARG A 22 1.76 14.85 7.54
N ARG A 23 1.00 14.56 8.60
CA ARG A 23 -0.33 13.97 8.51
C ARG A 23 -1.34 14.88 9.19
N TYR A 24 -2.15 15.55 8.39
CA TYR A 24 -3.14 16.52 8.92
C TYR A 24 -4.17 15.86 9.83
N THR A 25 -4.51 14.61 9.58
CA THR A 25 -5.40 13.82 10.44
C THR A 25 -4.85 13.64 11.86
N ASP A 26 -3.52 13.55 12.02
CA ASP A 26 -2.88 13.49 13.34
C ASP A 26 -3.09 14.80 14.10
N LEU A 27 -2.96 15.93 13.41
CA LEU A 27 -3.20 17.24 14.02
C LEU A 27 -4.66 17.38 14.46
N VAL A 28 -5.61 16.96 13.63
CA VAL A 28 -7.03 16.92 13.97
C VAL A 28 -7.28 16.06 15.20
N ASN A 29 -6.70 14.86 15.25
CA ASN A 29 -6.82 13.98 16.40
C ASN A 29 -6.21 14.58 17.67
N GLN A 30 -5.07 15.26 17.58
CA GLN A 30 -4.48 15.97 18.72
C GLN A 30 -5.41 17.05 19.25
N TRP A 31 -6.06 17.85 18.39
CA TRP A 31 -7.03 18.86 18.84
C TRP A 31 -8.21 18.23 19.57
N GLN A 32 -8.71 17.09 19.11
CA GLN A 32 -9.78 16.36 19.79
C GLN A 32 -9.33 15.82 21.16
N ILE A 33 -8.13 15.26 21.23
CA ILE A 33 -7.53 14.76 22.49
C ILE A 33 -7.32 15.91 23.48
N ILE A 34 -6.83 17.06 23.04
CA ILE A 34 -6.66 18.24 23.87
C ILE A 34 -8.03 18.73 24.42
N ALA A 35 -9.07 18.73 23.58
CA ALA A 35 -10.41 19.07 24.04
C ALA A 35 -10.91 18.09 25.10
N CYS A 36 -10.68 16.79 24.92
CA CYS A 36 -11.02 15.77 25.92
C CYS A 36 -10.27 15.96 27.24
N ALA A 37 -8.96 16.27 27.19
CA ALA A 37 -8.16 16.49 28.38
C ALA A 37 -8.58 17.77 29.15
N ARG A 38 -8.96 18.82 28.43
CA ARG A 38 -9.36 20.11 29.05
C ARG A 38 -10.78 20.12 29.57
N HIS A 39 -11.71 19.49 28.89
CA HIS A 39 -13.15 19.64 29.13
C HIS A 39 -13.84 18.36 29.65
N GLY A 40 -13.12 17.22 29.67
CA GLY A 40 -13.66 15.97 30.21
C GLY A 40 -15.01 15.58 29.58
N LYS A 41 -16.06 15.47 30.42
CA LYS A 41 -17.40 15.06 29.96
C LYS A 41 -18.08 16.05 28.98
N THR A 42 -17.64 17.29 28.94
CA THR A 42 -18.16 18.33 28.02
C THR A 42 -17.32 18.49 26.76
N ALA A 43 -16.31 17.66 26.57
CA ALA A 43 -15.41 17.72 25.42
C ALA A 43 -16.13 17.70 24.05
N ALA A 44 -17.22 16.94 23.94
CA ALA A 44 -18.00 16.87 22.71
C ALA A 44 -18.62 18.23 22.28
N LEU A 45 -18.80 19.16 23.23
CA LEU A 45 -19.30 20.52 22.96
C LEU A 45 -18.14 21.48 22.62
N ALA A 46 -16.97 21.27 23.20
CA ALA A 46 -15.80 22.14 23.08
C ALA A 46 -14.80 21.70 21.99
N ALA A 47 -14.90 20.46 21.51
CA ALA A 47 -14.05 19.95 20.46
C ALA A 47 -14.23 20.73 19.14
N PRO A 48 -13.15 20.97 18.38
CA PRO A 48 -13.20 21.67 17.11
C PRO A 48 -14.16 21.04 16.09
N PHE A 49 -14.20 19.70 16.08
CA PHE A 49 -15.11 18.96 15.19
C PHE A 49 -16.08 18.11 15.97
N LYS A 50 -17.32 18.09 15.52
CA LYS A 50 -18.38 17.27 16.08
C LYS A 50 -18.53 15.94 15.32
N PRO A 51 -19.16 14.92 15.93
CA PRO A 51 -19.51 13.70 15.20
C PRO A 51 -20.35 14.03 13.94
N LYS A 52 -19.95 13.47 12.79
CA LYS A 52 -20.57 13.71 11.47
C LYS A 52 -20.41 15.13 10.93
N ASP A 53 -19.41 15.85 11.39
CA ASP A 53 -19.07 17.17 10.87
C ASP A 53 -18.66 17.10 9.40
N ALA A 54 -19.27 17.93 8.54
CA ALA A 54 -19.02 17.93 7.11
C ALA A 54 -17.59 18.41 6.78
N ASP A 55 -17.08 19.39 7.54
CA ASP A 55 -15.73 19.91 7.36
C ASP A 55 -14.70 18.85 7.72
N LEU A 56 -14.92 18.10 8.81
CA LEU A 56 -14.07 16.97 9.17
C LEU A 56 -14.05 15.91 8.06
N PHE A 57 -15.20 15.61 7.47
CA PHE A 57 -15.29 14.62 6.39
C PHE A 57 -14.53 15.08 5.14
N SER A 58 -14.65 16.35 4.78
CA SER A 58 -13.93 16.95 3.67
C SER A 58 -12.41 16.92 3.88
N ILE A 59 -11.96 17.24 5.10
CA ILE A 59 -10.53 17.19 5.46
C ILE A 59 -9.99 15.77 5.32
N ILE A 60 -10.69 14.77 5.87
CA ILE A 60 -10.27 13.37 5.82
C ILE A 60 -10.20 12.90 4.37
N SER A 61 -11.24 13.12 3.57
CA SER A 61 -11.29 12.69 2.18
C SER A 61 -10.18 13.33 1.33
N SER A 62 -9.92 14.61 1.52
CA SER A 62 -8.85 15.32 0.80
C SER A 62 -7.47 14.81 1.22
N PHE A 63 -7.28 14.53 2.51
CA PHE A 63 -6.04 13.98 3.02
C PHE A 63 -5.81 12.56 2.48
N ASP A 64 -6.80 11.69 2.54
CA ASP A 64 -6.70 10.30 2.07
C ASP A 64 -6.35 10.25 0.58
N ALA A 65 -6.98 11.09 -0.24
CA ALA A 65 -6.67 11.19 -1.66
C ALA A 65 -5.22 11.62 -1.91
N ALA A 66 -4.77 12.69 -1.24
CA ALA A 66 -3.40 13.21 -1.39
C ALA A 66 -2.36 12.22 -0.84
N TYR A 67 -2.65 11.58 0.28
CA TYR A 67 -1.75 10.63 0.93
C TYR A 67 -1.60 9.35 0.11
N SER A 68 -2.70 8.82 -0.43
CA SER A 68 -2.69 7.66 -1.32
C SER A 68 -1.90 7.94 -2.60
N ALA A 69 -2.10 9.12 -3.22
CA ALA A 69 -1.34 9.52 -4.40
C ALA A 69 0.17 9.63 -4.11
N TYR A 70 0.53 10.20 -2.97
CA TYR A 70 1.92 10.32 -2.55
C TYR A 70 2.56 8.94 -2.31
N ASN A 71 1.89 8.06 -1.57
CA ASN A 71 2.39 6.70 -1.29
C ASN A 71 2.51 5.88 -2.59
N GLY A 72 1.51 5.96 -3.47
CA GLY A 72 1.56 5.31 -4.77
C GLY A 72 2.73 5.77 -5.63
N TYR A 73 2.99 7.08 -5.66
CA TYR A 73 4.16 7.62 -6.36
C TYR A 73 5.48 7.13 -5.75
N GLN A 74 5.59 7.18 -4.43
CA GLN A 74 6.80 6.73 -3.73
C GLN A 74 7.08 5.24 -3.99
N ALA A 75 6.07 4.39 -3.86
CA ALA A 75 6.19 2.96 -4.12
C ALA A 75 6.55 2.67 -5.60
N GLY A 76 5.95 3.41 -6.54
CA GLY A 76 6.28 3.32 -7.95
C GLY A 76 7.73 3.70 -8.26
N MET A 77 8.22 4.77 -7.64
CA MET A 77 9.62 5.21 -7.80
C MET A 77 10.61 4.22 -7.19
N GLU A 78 10.30 3.66 -6.01
CA GLU A 78 11.12 2.62 -5.38
C GLU A 78 11.19 1.37 -6.27
N ARG A 79 10.03 0.92 -6.78
CA ARG A 79 9.96 -0.21 -7.71
C ARG A 79 10.76 0.06 -8.99
N PHE A 80 10.61 1.23 -9.61
CA PHE A 80 11.36 1.61 -10.81
C PHE A 80 12.87 1.51 -10.60
N TRP A 81 13.36 2.13 -9.53
CA TRP A 81 14.81 2.12 -9.25
C TRP A 81 15.32 0.74 -8.86
N THR A 82 14.52 -0.06 -8.17
CA THR A 82 14.86 -1.45 -7.84
C THR A 82 14.97 -2.30 -9.10
N LEU A 83 14.03 -2.19 -10.04
CA LEU A 83 14.09 -2.90 -11.32
C LEU A 83 15.27 -2.45 -12.16
N LYS A 84 15.58 -1.15 -12.20
CA LYS A 84 16.77 -0.62 -12.86
C LYS A 84 18.06 -1.14 -12.22
N TYR A 85 18.10 -1.27 -10.91
CA TYR A 85 19.24 -1.87 -10.21
C TYR A 85 19.44 -3.34 -10.60
N VAL A 86 18.35 -4.11 -10.65
CA VAL A 86 18.36 -5.53 -11.08
C VAL A 86 18.95 -5.64 -12.49
N GLU A 87 18.46 -4.82 -13.42
CA GLU A 87 18.92 -4.81 -14.82
C GLU A 87 20.39 -4.41 -14.95
N GLN A 88 20.79 -3.28 -14.33
CA GLN A 88 22.16 -2.76 -14.42
C GLN A 88 23.21 -3.71 -13.84
N ASN A 89 22.85 -4.48 -12.82
CA ASN A 89 23.72 -5.45 -12.19
C ASN A 89 23.62 -6.86 -12.82
N GLY A 90 22.76 -7.05 -13.82
CA GLY A 90 22.56 -8.34 -14.47
C GLY A 90 22.06 -9.43 -13.54
N ILE A 91 21.22 -9.07 -12.56
CA ILE A 91 20.68 -10.02 -11.57
C ILE A 91 19.62 -10.87 -12.28
N THR A 92 19.92 -12.13 -12.50
CA THR A 92 19.03 -13.08 -13.18
C THR A 92 18.36 -14.07 -12.23
N GLU A 93 18.88 -14.20 -11.02
CA GLU A 93 18.38 -15.09 -9.97
C GLU A 93 18.47 -14.38 -8.62
N LEU A 94 17.52 -14.66 -7.74
CA LEU A 94 17.53 -14.18 -6.36
C LEU A 94 16.80 -15.15 -5.42
N ASN A 95 17.03 -14.97 -4.13
CA ASN A 95 16.28 -15.66 -3.09
C ASN A 95 15.05 -14.82 -2.73
N ALA A 96 13.93 -15.50 -2.50
CA ALA A 96 12.69 -14.86 -2.18
C ALA A 96 11.83 -15.74 -1.25
N THR A 97 10.97 -15.11 -0.49
CA THR A 97 10.06 -15.78 0.43
C THR A 97 8.62 -15.64 -0.06
N VAL A 98 7.85 -16.73 -0.01
CA VAL A 98 6.42 -16.72 -0.39
C VAL A 98 5.66 -15.83 0.59
N PHE A 99 5.05 -14.77 0.04
CA PHE A 99 4.34 -13.77 0.82
C PHE A 99 2.84 -14.06 0.90
N LYS A 100 2.18 -14.21 -0.24
CA LYS A 100 0.75 -14.52 -0.32
C LYS A 100 0.39 -15.14 -1.67
N GLU A 101 -0.77 -15.79 -1.71
CA GLU A 101 -1.40 -16.20 -2.97
C GLU A 101 -1.93 -14.96 -3.70
N GLY A 102 -1.58 -14.85 -4.97
CA GLY A 102 -2.00 -13.77 -5.84
C GLY A 102 -3.21 -14.15 -6.71
N PRO A 103 -3.69 -13.21 -7.54
CA PRO A 103 -4.78 -13.48 -8.47
C PRO A 103 -4.44 -14.58 -9.47
N GLY A 104 -5.44 -15.40 -9.82
CA GLY A 104 -5.29 -16.43 -10.86
C GLY A 104 -4.41 -17.63 -10.48
N GLY A 105 -4.17 -17.88 -9.18
CA GLY A 105 -3.34 -19.00 -8.73
C GLY A 105 -1.84 -18.75 -8.88
N SER A 106 -1.43 -17.51 -9.12
CA SER A 106 -0.04 -17.09 -8.99
C SER A 106 0.33 -16.92 -7.52
N PHE A 107 1.61 -16.95 -7.21
CA PHE A 107 2.10 -16.66 -5.87
C PHE A 107 2.95 -15.41 -5.91
N LEU A 108 2.72 -14.52 -4.95
CA LEU A 108 3.57 -13.35 -4.74
C LEU A 108 4.69 -13.71 -3.80
N VAL A 109 5.91 -13.39 -4.21
CA VAL A 109 7.11 -13.55 -3.40
C VAL A 109 7.72 -12.19 -3.11
N ARG A 110 8.38 -12.09 -1.96
CA ARG A 110 9.20 -10.94 -1.57
C ARG A 110 10.67 -11.35 -1.70
N ALA A 111 11.45 -10.59 -2.44
CA ALA A 111 12.89 -10.78 -2.50
C ALA A 111 13.53 -10.55 -1.13
N ASP A 112 14.50 -11.39 -0.74
CA ASP A 112 15.12 -11.32 0.59
C ASP A 112 16.07 -10.11 0.73
N GLU A 113 16.73 -9.71 -0.37
CA GLU A 113 17.77 -8.67 -0.35
C GLU A 113 17.33 -7.33 -0.99
N LEU A 114 16.19 -7.31 -1.66
CA LEU A 114 15.71 -6.14 -2.39
C LEU A 114 14.27 -5.80 -1.99
N PRO A 115 13.87 -4.52 -1.99
CA PRO A 115 12.49 -4.12 -1.73
C PRO A 115 11.61 -4.41 -2.96
N LEU A 116 11.46 -5.70 -3.31
CA LEU A 116 10.79 -6.14 -4.52
C LEU A 116 9.80 -7.27 -4.22
N VAL A 117 8.54 -7.04 -4.55
CA VAL A 117 7.48 -8.05 -4.53
C VAL A 117 7.01 -8.28 -5.96
N PHE A 118 6.92 -9.54 -6.38
CA PHE A 118 6.54 -9.91 -7.74
C PHE A 118 5.90 -11.29 -7.80
N PRO A 119 5.08 -11.56 -8.82
CA PRO A 119 4.47 -12.86 -9.02
C PRO A 119 5.48 -13.89 -9.56
N VAL A 120 5.32 -15.13 -9.11
CA VAL A 120 6.12 -16.26 -9.59
C VAL A 120 5.24 -17.38 -10.12
N LEU A 121 5.78 -18.12 -11.07
CA LEU A 121 5.22 -19.35 -11.59
C LEU A 121 5.96 -20.55 -10.97
N GLY A 122 5.22 -21.65 -10.76
CA GLY A 122 5.80 -22.89 -10.22
C GLY A 122 5.80 -22.99 -8.70
N ALA A 123 5.14 -22.08 -8.00
CA ALA A 123 5.02 -22.08 -6.53
C ALA A 123 3.76 -22.79 -6.00
N GLN A 124 3.04 -23.56 -6.84
CA GLN A 124 1.79 -24.23 -6.43
C GLN A 124 2.07 -25.15 -5.22
N ASN A 125 1.15 -25.07 -4.25
CA ASN A 125 1.19 -25.87 -3.01
C ASN A 125 2.34 -25.53 -2.04
N LEU A 126 2.98 -24.35 -2.19
CA LEU A 126 3.98 -23.92 -1.21
C LEU A 126 3.31 -23.12 -0.09
N PRO A 127 3.69 -23.37 1.16
CA PRO A 127 3.16 -22.59 2.28
C PRO A 127 3.69 -21.16 2.27
N ARG A 128 2.93 -20.24 2.89
CA ARG A 128 3.42 -18.89 3.19
C ARG A 128 4.69 -19.00 4.04
N GLY A 129 5.70 -18.20 3.74
CA GLY A 129 6.99 -18.25 4.40
C GLY A 129 8.01 -19.18 3.73
N ALA A 130 7.61 -20.02 2.77
CA ALA A 130 8.55 -20.89 2.06
C ALA A 130 9.63 -20.07 1.36
N ARG A 131 10.88 -20.45 1.53
CA ARG A 131 12.04 -19.80 0.89
C ARG A 131 12.36 -20.45 -0.45
N LEU A 132 12.53 -19.64 -1.46
CA LEU A 132 12.67 -20.07 -2.85
C LEU A 132 13.88 -19.41 -3.49
N LYS A 133 14.52 -20.14 -4.40
CA LYS A 133 15.40 -19.58 -5.41
C LYS A 133 14.57 -19.34 -6.67
N VAL A 134 14.57 -18.12 -7.17
CA VAL A 134 13.73 -17.69 -8.27
C VAL A 134 14.59 -17.15 -9.39
N LYS A 135 14.31 -17.58 -10.61
CA LYS A 135 14.86 -16.98 -11.85
C LYS A 135 13.94 -15.83 -12.26
N LEU A 136 14.52 -14.66 -12.45
CA LEU A 136 13.81 -13.50 -12.94
C LEU A 136 13.56 -13.60 -14.44
N GLY A 137 12.39 -13.16 -14.87
CA GLY A 137 12.06 -12.96 -16.26
C GLY A 137 12.54 -11.60 -16.78
N GLU A 138 12.03 -11.22 -17.93
CA GLU A 138 12.28 -9.91 -18.52
C GLU A 138 11.49 -8.83 -17.75
N VAL A 139 12.13 -7.68 -17.55
CA VAL A 139 11.53 -6.52 -16.92
C VAL A 139 10.79 -5.71 -17.97
N ASP A 140 9.50 -5.44 -17.77
CA ASP A 140 8.78 -4.44 -18.55
C ASP A 140 8.98 -3.07 -17.89
N GLU A 141 9.74 -2.20 -18.52
CA GLU A 141 10.09 -0.87 -18.00
C GLU A 141 8.91 0.12 -18.03
N ILE A 142 7.86 -0.15 -18.81
CA ILE A 142 6.70 0.73 -18.94
C ILE A 142 5.69 0.42 -17.86
N THR A 143 5.33 -0.86 -17.72
CA THR A 143 4.37 -1.31 -16.70
C THR A 143 5.01 -1.56 -15.34
N LEU A 144 6.34 -1.60 -15.29
CA LEU A 144 7.13 -2.01 -14.14
C LEU A 144 6.81 -3.44 -13.68
N ASP A 145 6.43 -4.29 -14.64
CA ASP A 145 6.12 -5.69 -14.37
C ASP A 145 7.39 -6.54 -14.42
N LEU A 146 7.45 -7.47 -13.49
CA LEU A 146 8.46 -8.50 -13.44
C LEU A 146 7.78 -9.80 -12.99
N HIS A 147 8.08 -10.89 -13.68
CA HIS A 147 7.65 -12.22 -13.30
C HIS A 147 8.87 -13.09 -13.01
N GLY A 148 8.71 -14.03 -12.11
CA GLY A 148 9.75 -15.01 -11.81
C GLY A 148 9.27 -16.43 -12.05
N THR A 149 10.24 -17.35 -12.13
CA THR A 149 9.98 -18.80 -12.17
C THR A 149 10.77 -19.46 -11.04
N VAL A 150 10.11 -20.30 -10.26
CA VAL A 150 10.75 -21.03 -9.17
C VAL A 150 11.75 -22.03 -9.77
N ILE A 151 13.01 -21.97 -9.33
CA ILE A 151 14.06 -22.92 -9.67
C ILE A 151 14.11 -24.02 -8.62
N GLU A 152 14.14 -23.63 -7.35
CA GLU A 152 14.39 -24.52 -6.23
C GLU A 152 13.72 -24.01 -4.96
N ARG A 153 13.31 -24.93 -4.09
CA ARG A 153 12.90 -24.63 -2.73
C ARG A 153 14.09 -24.76 -1.80
N LEU A 154 14.36 -23.74 -0.97
CA LEU A 154 15.55 -23.65 -0.13
C LEU A 154 15.35 -24.14 1.30
N ASP A 155 14.11 -24.25 1.77
CA ASP A 155 13.75 -24.73 3.10
C ASP A 155 13.33 -26.19 3.07
N ASP A 156 13.63 -26.93 4.16
CA ASP A 156 13.17 -28.31 4.31
C ASP A 156 11.64 -28.34 4.42
N PRO A 157 10.95 -29.31 3.76
CA PRO A 157 9.49 -29.44 3.83
C PRO A 157 8.93 -29.62 5.24
N ASP A 158 9.75 -30.10 6.18
CA ASP A 158 9.38 -30.35 7.58
C ASP A 158 9.63 -29.16 8.52
N ASP A 159 10.34 -28.11 8.08
CA ASP A 159 10.61 -26.91 8.86
C ASP A 159 9.53 -25.85 8.64
N SER A 160 8.27 -26.26 8.75
CA SER A 160 7.15 -25.34 8.87
C SER A 160 7.11 -24.78 10.31
N SER A 161 8.15 -24.05 10.71
CA SER A 161 8.08 -23.18 11.87
C SER A 161 7.04 -22.12 11.54
N ASP A 162 5.93 -22.20 12.25
CA ASP A 162 4.89 -21.21 12.39
C ASP A 162 5.51 -19.96 13.02
N ASP A 163 6.34 -19.26 12.25
CA ASP A 163 6.82 -17.94 12.61
C ASP A 163 5.67 -16.97 12.42
N GLY A 164 5.20 -16.49 13.54
CA GLY A 164 4.04 -15.72 13.85
C GLY A 164 3.59 -14.65 12.86
N PRO A 165 2.50 -13.95 13.13
CA PRO A 165 1.85 -13.08 12.18
C PRO A 165 2.84 -12.01 11.66
N VAL A 166 3.32 -12.21 10.45
CA VAL A 166 3.96 -11.11 9.71
C VAL A 166 2.91 -10.02 9.62
N GLU A 167 3.18 -8.91 10.28
CA GLU A 167 2.30 -7.74 10.29
C GLU A 167 1.92 -7.41 8.85
N ASP A 168 0.65 -7.61 8.52
CA ASP A 168 0.02 -6.90 7.42
C ASP A 168 0.04 -5.42 7.82
N SER A 169 1.12 -4.73 7.53
CA SER A 169 1.10 -3.29 7.57
C SER A 169 0.10 -2.84 6.52
N GLU A 170 -0.89 -2.04 6.91
CA GLU A 170 -1.86 -1.45 5.98
C GLU A 170 -1.16 -0.64 4.86
N ASP A 171 0.14 -0.38 4.99
CA ASP A 171 1.00 0.23 3.99
C ASP A 171 1.41 -0.75 2.84
N ASP A 172 1.28 -2.07 3.02
CA ASP A 172 1.63 -3.07 2.00
C ASP A 172 0.57 -3.22 0.88
N GLU A 173 -0.65 -2.70 1.04
CA GLU A 173 -1.67 -2.73 -0.02
C GLU A 173 -1.31 -1.82 -1.21
N ALA A 174 -0.41 -0.86 -1.04
CA ALA A 174 -0.02 0.07 -2.11
C ALA A 174 0.98 -0.52 -3.12
N VAL A 175 1.53 -1.72 -2.87
CA VAL A 175 2.67 -2.25 -3.66
C VAL A 175 2.25 -3.17 -4.83
N ALA A 176 0.99 -3.53 -4.95
CA ALA A 176 0.57 -4.60 -5.86
C ALA A 176 -0.42 -4.17 -6.97
N GLY A 177 -0.35 -2.96 -7.48
CA GLY A 177 -1.16 -2.55 -8.62
C GLY A 177 -0.35 -1.84 -9.70
N PRO A 178 -0.63 -2.07 -11.00
CA PRO A 178 -0.05 -1.25 -12.04
C PRO A 178 -0.46 0.20 -11.81
N ILE A 179 0.48 1.13 -11.98
CA ILE A 179 0.19 2.56 -11.96
C ILE A 179 -0.68 2.86 -13.18
N ALA A 180 -1.99 2.74 -13.04
CA ALA A 180 -2.93 3.23 -14.03
C ALA A 180 -2.94 4.77 -13.91
N ILE A 181 -2.08 5.43 -14.66
CA ILE A 181 -2.25 6.86 -14.94
C ILE A 181 -3.42 6.94 -15.93
N ALA A 182 -4.63 6.99 -15.41
CA ALA A 182 -5.80 7.38 -16.19
C ALA A 182 -5.66 8.89 -16.48
N VAL A 183 -4.98 9.23 -17.56
CA VAL A 183 -5.10 10.54 -18.17
C VAL A 183 -6.44 10.54 -18.89
N ASP A 184 -7.45 11.11 -18.26
CA ASP A 184 -8.75 11.33 -18.89
C ASP A 184 -8.60 12.43 -19.94
N VAL A 185 -8.43 12.03 -21.21
CA VAL A 185 -8.21 12.94 -22.35
C VAL A 185 -9.55 13.38 -22.98
N ASN A 186 -10.69 13.12 -22.34
CA ASN A 186 -12.02 13.24 -22.96
C ASN A 186 -12.91 14.36 -22.42
N GLU A 187 -12.39 15.42 -21.84
CA GLU A 187 -13.21 16.60 -21.47
C GLU A 187 -12.97 17.85 -22.33
N ALA A 188 -12.56 17.72 -23.58
CA ALA A 188 -12.37 18.87 -24.46
C ALA A 188 -13.08 18.77 -25.81
N GLU A 189 -14.29 18.23 -25.88
CA GLU A 189 -15.11 18.33 -27.10
C GLU A 189 -16.61 18.14 -26.80
N THR A 190 -17.27 19.14 -26.23
CA THR A 190 -18.70 19.46 -26.52
C THR A 190 -19.07 20.84 -25.98
N ALA A 191 -18.56 21.88 -26.61
CA ALA A 191 -19.19 23.19 -26.58
C ALA A 191 -19.40 23.64 -28.03
N SER A 192 -20.45 23.16 -28.65
CA SER A 192 -20.98 23.77 -29.88
C SER A 192 -21.73 25.06 -29.50
N PRO A 193 -21.46 26.19 -30.16
CA PRO A 193 -22.24 27.40 -29.92
C PRO A 193 -23.61 27.28 -30.61
N GLU A 194 -24.68 27.34 -29.82
CA GLU A 194 -26.01 27.60 -30.36
C GLU A 194 -26.08 28.97 -31.01
N ASN A 195 -26.40 28.93 -32.28
CA ASN A 195 -26.61 30.10 -33.14
C ASN A 195 -28.07 30.60 -32.93
N PRO A 196 -28.32 31.86 -32.59
CA PRO A 196 -29.66 32.40 -32.62
C PRO A 196 -29.98 32.85 -34.05
N ALA A 197 -31.01 32.29 -34.64
CA ALA A 197 -31.62 32.76 -35.85
C ALA A 197 -33.01 33.37 -35.54
N PRO A 198 -33.61 34.06 -36.50
CA PRO A 198 -33.74 35.52 -36.62
C PRO A 198 -35.03 36.07 -36.03
#